data_f519ad5391d807b9cb72a1af42f75169
#
_entry.id   f519ad5391d807b9cb72a1af42f75169
#
_cell.length_a   1.000
_cell.length_b   1.000
_cell.length_c   1.000
_cell.angle_alpha   90.00
_cell.angle_beta   90.00
_cell.angle_gamma   90.00
#
_symmetry.space_group_name_H-M   'P 1'
#
loop_
_entity.id
_entity.type
_entity.pdbx_description
1 polymer ?
#
loop_
_entity_poly.entity_id
_entity_poly.type
_entity_poly.pdbx_seq_one_letter_code
_entity_poly.pdbx_strand_id
1 'polypeptide(L)'
;MTGSEPQVHRDRAVKQGSFMDKTIIDDATDYVKNVFRNEFGGHDYFHTLRVYKTATKIAEQENADLTVVGLAALLHDVDDVKLSPETHANKDRTVAFLKKHGASEAMIKSICEIIGEVSFLGTDSVVPKTIEGKCVQDADRLDALGAIGIARAFAYGGSHGRVMHDPDIKPSTNMNATEYRKHVSTTVNHFYEKLFLLKDSMNTDSAKKIAEKRENYMKAYLSEFLSEWEGLL
;
A
#
# COMPACT_ATOMS: atom_id res chain seq x y z
N MET A 1 41.03 38.44 1.02
CA MET A 1 40.24 38.25 -0.19
C MET A 1 39.60 36.84 -0.07
N THR A 2 38.41 36.78 0.44
CA THR A 2 37.64 35.55 0.62
C THR A 2 36.57 35.53 -0.41
N GLY A 3 36.75 34.67 -1.45
CA GLY A 3 35.80 34.49 -2.52
C GLY A 3 34.59 33.72 -2.03
N SER A 4 33.44 34.37 -2.02
CA SER A 4 32.15 33.77 -1.84
C SER A 4 31.74 33.13 -3.17
N GLU A 5 31.76 31.79 -3.26
CA GLU A 5 31.11 31.07 -4.35
C GLU A 5 29.60 31.18 -4.26
N PRO A 6 28.89 31.27 -5.40
CA PRO A 6 27.57 31.87 -5.44
C PRO A 6 26.47 30.89 -5.06
N GLN A 7 25.60 31.33 -4.17
CA GLN A 7 24.31 30.79 -3.75
C GLN A 7 23.41 30.41 -4.96
N VAL A 8 23.63 31.01 -6.12
CA VAL A 8 22.90 30.82 -7.38
C VAL A 8 23.00 29.38 -7.93
N HIS A 9 24.11 28.67 -7.69
CA HIS A 9 24.27 27.28 -8.16
C HIS A 9 23.51 26.28 -7.29
N ARG A 10 23.38 26.52 -5.98
CA ARG A 10 22.58 25.67 -5.07
C ARG A 10 21.08 25.79 -5.36
N ASP A 11 20.59 27.01 -5.55
CA ASP A 11 19.16 27.24 -5.85
C ASP A 11 18.73 26.70 -7.22
N ARG A 12 19.65 26.66 -8.19
CA ARG A 12 19.39 26.08 -9.50
C ARG A 12 19.35 24.57 -9.48
N ALA A 13 20.22 23.91 -8.71
CA ALA A 13 20.24 22.45 -8.54
C ALA A 13 18.99 21.97 -7.77
N VAL A 14 18.58 22.68 -6.70
CA VAL A 14 17.38 22.38 -5.94
C VAL A 14 16.11 22.55 -6.79
N LYS A 15 16.01 23.60 -7.61
CA LYS A 15 14.87 23.80 -8.52
C LYS A 15 14.84 22.77 -9.65
N GLN A 16 16.00 22.34 -10.14
CA GLN A 16 16.10 21.33 -11.20
C GLN A 16 15.75 19.92 -10.68
N GLY A 17 16.17 19.54 -9.46
CA GLY A 17 15.76 18.34 -8.77
C GLY A 17 14.24 18.29 -8.57
N SER A 18 13.65 19.33 -7.99
CA SER A 18 12.20 19.42 -7.75
C SER A 18 11.34 19.34 -9.04
N PHE A 19 11.84 19.82 -10.17
CA PHE A 19 11.13 19.72 -11.46
C PHE A 19 11.21 18.32 -12.06
N MET A 20 12.38 17.68 -12.01
CA MET A 20 12.55 16.27 -12.44
C MET A 20 11.73 15.31 -11.57
N ASP A 21 11.72 15.53 -10.25
CA ASP A 21 10.96 14.70 -9.31
C ASP A 21 9.45 14.76 -9.60
N LYS A 22 8.91 15.94 -9.89
CA LYS A 22 7.50 16.08 -10.26
C LYS A 22 7.18 15.37 -11.58
N THR A 23 8.03 15.50 -12.59
CA THR A 23 7.82 14.89 -13.91
C THR A 23 7.81 13.36 -13.81
N ILE A 24 8.75 12.74 -13.07
CA ILE A 24 8.79 11.27 -12.93
C ILE A 24 7.59 10.72 -12.16
N ILE A 25 7.06 11.46 -11.17
CA ILE A 25 5.84 11.07 -10.45
C ILE A 25 4.60 11.16 -11.35
N ASP A 26 4.49 12.22 -12.16
CA ASP A 26 3.40 12.36 -13.12
C ASP A 26 3.45 11.23 -14.17
N ASP A 27 4.63 10.93 -14.71
CA ASP A 27 4.86 9.83 -15.66
C ASP A 27 4.58 8.45 -15.01
N ALA A 28 4.95 8.25 -13.74
CA ALA A 28 4.63 7.02 -13.00
C ALA A 28 3.11 6.87 -12.80
N THR A 29 2.41 7.97 -12.52
CA THR A 29 0.96 7.99 -12.37
C THR A 29 0.26 7.58 -13.68
N ASP A 30 0.69 8.13 -14.81
CA ASP A 30 0.16 7.77 -16.13
C ASP A 30 0.53 6.33 -16.51
N TYR A 31 1.73 5.87 -16.16
CA TYR A 31 2.18 4.51 -16.39
C TYR A 31 1.29 3.51 -15.64
N VAL A 32 1.08 3.66 -14.34
CA VAL A 32 0.25 2.74 -13.55
C VAL A 32 -1.21 2.79 -13.96
N LYS A 33 -1.73 3.95 -14.40
CA LYS A 33 -3.07 4.06 -14.98
C LYS A 33 -3.24 3.19 -16.22
N ASN A 34 -2.20 3.09 -17.05
CA ASN A 34 -2.20 2.22 -18.23
C ASN A 34 -2.04 0.75 -17.86
N VAL A 35 -1.14 0.42 -16.91
CA VAL A 35 -0.92 -0.97 -16.44
C VAL A 35 -2.20 -1.55 -15.86
N PHE A 36 -2.93 -0.79 -15.02
CA PHE A 36 -4.14 -1.27 -14.33
C PHE A 36 -5.45 -0.90 -15.03
N ARG A 37 -5.40 -0.57 -16.33
CA ARG A 37 -6.58 -0.09 -17.08
C ARG A 37 -7.78 -1.04 -17.04
N ASN A 38 -7.55 -2.33 -17.02
CA ASN A 38 -8.57 -3.38 -17.03
C ASN A 38 -8.58 -4.20 -15.73
N GLU A 39 -7.96 -3.67 -14.66
CA GLU A 39 -7.89 -4.36 -13.38
C GLU A 39 -8.97 -3.81 -12.43
N PHE A 40 -9.79 -4.73 -11.89
CA PHE A 40 -10.90 -4.42 -10.99
C PHE A 40 -10.86 -5.26 -9.70
N GLY A 41 -9.81 -6.06 -9.53
CA GLY A 41 -9.68 -7.07 -8.47
C GLY A 41 -9.17 -6.56 -7.12
N GLY A 42 -9.04 -5.25 -6.94
CA GLY A 42 -8.55 -4.65 -5.68
C GLY A 42 -7.12 -4.13 -5.71
N HIS A 43 -6.34 -4.47 -6.75
CA HIS A 43 -5.04 -3.87 -7.10
C HIS A 43 -5.21 -2.96 -8.33
N ASP A 44 -6.26 -2.14 -8.30
CA ASP A 44 -6.60 -1.22 -9.38
C ASP A 44 -5.81 0.09 -9.30
N TYR A 45 -5.89 0.89 -10.36
CA TYR A 45 -5.29 2.22 -10.41
C TYR A 45 -5.70 3.10 -9.22
N PHE A 46 -6.95 3.04 -8.79
CA PHE A 46 -7.44 3.90 -7.70
C PHE A 46 -6.91 3.46 -6.34
N HIS A 47 -6.70 2.15 -6.12
CA HIS A 47 -5.97 1.64 -4.96
C HIS A 47 -4.57 2.25 -4.92
N THR A 48 -3.79 2.06 -5.99
CA THR A 48 -2.43 2.59 -6.11
C THR A 48 -2.38 4.10 -5.86
N LEU A 49 -3.34 4.86 -6.39
CA LEU A 49 -3.41 6.30 -6.18
C LEU A 49 -3.75 6.68 -4.74
N ARG A 50 -4.61 5.92 -4.04
CA ARG A 50 -4.91 6.14 -2.61
C ARG A 50 -3.70 5.81 -1.73
N VAL A 51 -3.00 4.73 -2.04
CA VAL A 51 -1.75 4.35 -1.36
C VAL A 51 -0.72 5.46 -1.54
N TYR A 52 -0.47 5.93 -2.76
CA TYR A 52 0.43 7.05 -3.03
C TYR A 52 0.09 8.31 -2.21
N LYS A 53 -1.18 8.75 -2.24
CA LYS A 53 -1.62 9.94 -1.49
C LYS A 53 -1.45 9.78 0.02
N THR A 54 -1.69 8.59 0.54
CA THR A 54 -1.58 8.30 1.97
C THR A 54 -0.11 8.20 2.37
N ALA A 55 0.71 7.49 1.59
CA ALA A 55 2.14 7.33 1.83
C ALA A 55 2.87 8.69 1.84
N THR A 56 2.56 9.56 0.87
CA THR A 56 3.14 10.91 0.80
C THR A 56 2.80 11.74 2.05
N LYS A 57 1.55 11.70 2.53
CA LYS A 57 1.15 12.41 3.75
C LYS A 57 1.83 11.87 5.01
N ILE A 58 2.03 10.57 5.10
CA ILE A 58 2.80 9.95 6.20
C ILE A 58 4.26 10.37 6.09
N ALA A 59 4.85 10.29 4.90
CA ALA A 59 6.24 10.65 4.64
C ALA A 59 6.57 12.11 5.00
N GLU A 60 5.65 13.05 4.72
CA GLU A 60 5.77 14.45 5.15
C GLU A 60 5.87 14.59 6.67
N GLN A 61 5.12 13.79 7.44
CA GLN A 61 5.12 13.82 8.90
C GLN A 61 6.33 13.09 9.50
N GLU A 62 6.83 12.07 8.83
CA GLU A 62 7.95 11.24 9.27
C GLU A 62 9.30 11.72 8.70
N ASN A 63 9.32 12.83 7.92
CA ASN A 63 10.51 13.39 7.27
C ASN A 63 11.25 12.40 6.35
N ALA A 64 10.51 11.56 5.64
CA ALA A 64 11.01 10.61 4.66
C ALA A 64 11.21 11.26 3.28
N ASP A 65 11.99 10.61 2.39
CA ASP A 65 12.17 11.05 1.01
C ASP A 65 10.86 10.89 0.20
N LEU A 66 10.24 12.02 -0.14
CA LEU A 66 8.94 12.05 -0.83
C LEU A 66 9.00 11.44 -2.24
N THR A 67 10.13 11.55 -2.94
CA THR A 67 10.30 11.01 -4.28
C THR A 67 10.40 9.49 -4.23
N VAL A 68 11.21 8.96 -3.32
CA VAL A 68 11.35 7.51 -3.12
C VAL A 68 10.02 6.90 -2.65
N VAL A 69 9.35 7.51 -1.67
CA VAL A 69 8.05 7.06 -1.17
C VAL A 69 6.99 7.10 -2.27
N GLY A 70 6.93 8.21 -3.02
CA GLY A 70 5.96 8.37 -4.09
C GLY A 70 6.11 7.33 -5.20
N LEU A 71 7.33 7.10 -5.67
CA LEU A 71 7.62 6.10 -6.70
C LEU A 71 7.39 4.68 -6.19
N ALA A 72 7.84 4.35 -4.99
CA ALA A 72 7.60 3.03 -4.41
C ALA A 72 6.09 2.76 -4.22
N ALA A 73 5.33 3.75 -3.75
CA ALA A 73 3.88 3.63 -3.59
C ALA A 73 3.13 3.50 -4.92
N LEU A 74 3.54 4.22 -5.97
CA LEU A 74 2.92 4.10 -7.30
C LEU A 74 3.26 2.76 -7.97
N LEU A 75 4.46 2.25 -7.77
CA LEU A 75 4.97 1.08 -8.51
C LEU A 75 4.83 -0.25 -7.73
N HIS A 76 4.33 -0.24 -6.47
CA HIS A 76 4.39 -1.41 -5.59
C HIS A 76 3.67 -2.66 -6.12
N ASP A 77 2.60 -2.49 -6.87
CA ASP A 77 1.79 -3.58 -7.42
C ASP A 77 2.06 -3.88 -8.91
N VAL A 78 2.93 -3.11 -9.59
CA VAL A 78 3.18 -3.26 -11.04
C VAL A 78 3.75 -4.65 -11.39
N ASP A 79 4.56 -5.20 -10.48
CA ASP A 79 5.16 -6.52 -10.58
C ASP A 79 4.58 -7.48 -9.52
N ASP A 80 3.30 -7.31 -9.09
CA ASP A 80 2.66 -8.23 -8.15
C ASP A 80 2.54 -9.62 -8.73
N VAL A 81 2.77 -10.64 -7.91
CA VAL A 81 2.82 -12.05 -8.33
C VAL A 81 1.51 -12.54 -8.97
N LYS A 82 0.38 -11.95 -8.62
CA LYS A 82 -0.93 -12.32 -9.18
C LYS A 82 -1.19 -11.69 -10.55
N LEU A 83 -0.61 -10.49 -10.78
CA LEU A 83 -0.83 -9.70 -11.98
C LEU A 83 0.29 -9.88 -13.01
N SER A 84 1.51 -10.08 -12.55
CA SER A 84 2.73 -10.13 -13.39
C SER A 84 3.73 -11.15 -12.84
N PRO A 85 3.35 -12.45 -12.78
CA PRO A 85 4.21 -13.48 -12.18
C PRO A 85 5.57 -13.62 -12.85
N GLU A 86 5.65 -13.29 -14.15
CA GLU A 86 6.88 -13.37 -14.96
C GLU A 86 7.91 -12.28 -14.58
N THR A 87 7.47 -11.13 -14.08
CA THR A 87 8.36 -10.00 -13.73
C THR A 87 8.54 -9.83 -12.23
N HIS A 88 7.74 -10.54 -11.42
CA HIS A 88 7.69 -10.40 -9.97
C HIS A 88 9.05 -10.54 -9.29
N ALA A 89 9.83 -11.57 -9.65
CA ALA A 89 11.08 -11.92 -8.98
C ALA A 89 12.13 -10.79 -9.05
N ASN A 90 12.26 -10.15 -10.21
CA ASN A 90 13.26 -9.11 -10.48
C ASN A 90 12.65 -7.70 -10.49
N LYS A 91 11.33 -7.58 -10.43
CA LYS A 91 10.60 -6.31 -10.60
C LYS A 91 10.95 -5.64 -11.94
N ASP A 92 10.95 -6.44 -13.01
CA ASP A 92 11.49 -6.02 -14.32
C ASP A 92 10.75 -4.81 -14.89
N ARG A 93 9.43 -4.70 -14.71
CA ARG A 93 8.62 -3.54 -15.16
C ARG A 93 8.97 -2.28 -14.40
N THR A 94 9.08 -2.37 -13.07
CA THR A 94 9.49 -1.27 -12.20
C THR A 94 10.89 -0.80 -12.56
N VAL A 95 11.84 -1.72 -12.67
CA VAL A 95 13.23 -1.41 -13.05
C VAL A 95 13.30 -0.74 -14.42
N ALA A 96 12.59 -1.27 -15.42
CA ALA A 96 12.56 -0.71 -16.77
C ALA A 96 11.99 0.71 -16.78
N PHE A 97 10.89 0.96 -16.03
CA PHE A 97 10.31 2.29 -15.89
C PHE A 97 11.32 3.27 -15.28
N LEU A 98 11.93 2.93 -14.15
CA LEU A 98 12.86 3.80 -13.45
C LEU A 98 14.12 4.11 -14.27
N LYS A 99 14.69 3.12 -14.96
CA LYS A 99 15.84 3.31 -15.87
C LYS A 99 15.50 4.25 -17.03
N LYS A 100 14.34 4.07 -17.64
CA LYS A 100 13.86 4.92 -18.73
C LYS A 100 13.79 6.40 -18.31
N HIS A 101 13.47 6.67 -17.04
CA HIS A 101 13.34 8.02 -16.51
C HIS A 101 14.59 8.52 -15.79
N GLY A 102 15.73 7.86 -15.99
CA GLY A 102 17.03 8.32 -15.51
C GLY A 102 17.26 8.20 -14.01
N ALA A 103 16.49 7.36 -13.31
CA ALA A 103 16.72 7.08 -11.90
C ALA A 103 18.11 6.42 -11.69
N SER A 104 18.82 6.83 -10.62
CA SER A 104 20.12 6.24 -10.29
C SER A 104 19.97 4.77 -9.87
N GLU A 105 21.01 3.97 -10.05
CA GLU A 105 21.01 2.56 -9.60
C GLU A 105 20.74 2.44 -8.09
N ALA A 106 21.20 3.41 -7.28
CA ALA A 106 20.91 3.45 -5.85
C ALA A 106 19.42 3.65 -5.57
N MET A 107 18.75 4.57 -6.29
CA MET A 107 17.31 4.81 -6.16
C MET A 107 16.50 3.60 -6.63
N ILE A 108 16.86 2.99 -7.76
CA ILE A 108 16.22 1.78 -8.28
C ILE A 108 16.30 0.66 -7.25
N LYS A 109 17.48 0.41 -6.69
CA LYS A 109 17.70 -0.60 -5.66
C LYS A 109 16.81 -0.34 -4.44
N SER A 110 16.82 0.89 -3.92
CA SER A 110 16.02 1.29 -2.76
C SER A 110 14.52 1.06 -2.99
N ILE A 111 13.99 1.50 -4.13
CA ILE A 111 12.57 1.34 -4.47
C ILE A 111 12.21 -0.16 -4.60
N CYS A 112 13.05 -0.96 -5.25
CA CYS A 112 12.80 -2.40 -5.40
C CYS A 112 12.85 -3.14 -4.05
N GLU A 113 13.74 -2.75 -3.13
CA GLU A 113 13.81 -3.30 -1.78
C GLU A 113 12.52 -2.96 -1.01
N ILE A 114 12.07 -1.69 -1.05
CA ILE A 114 10.82 -1.25 -0.42
C ILE A 114 9.63 -2.06 -0.96
N ILE A 115 9.47 -2.16 -2.27
CA ILE A 115 8.38 -2.94 -2.90
C ILE A 115 8.39 -4.39 -2.43
N GLY A 116 9.57 -4.99 -2.25
CA GLY A 116 9.71 -6.36 -1.75
C GLY A 116 9.26 -6.55 -0.30
N GLU A 117 9.20 -5.47 0.48
CA GLU A 117 8.85 -5.49 1.92
C GLU A 117 7.40 -5.05 2.20
N VAL A 118 6.62 -4.59 1.19
CA VAL A 118 5.28 -4.01 1.41
C VAL A 118 4.21 -5.06 1.69
N SER A 119 4.21 -6.18 0.96
CA SER A 119 3.12 -7.15 0.94
C SER A 119 2.82 -7.77 2.30
N PHE A 120 1.52 -7.95 2.61
CA PHE A 120 1.07 -8.68 3.78
C PHE A 120 1.15 -10.20 3.55
N LEU A 121 1.91 -10.90 4.39
CA LEU A 121 2.17 -12.33 4.30
C LEU A 121 1.75 -13.09 5.59
N GLY A 122 0.71 -12.62 6.28
CA GLY A 122 0.33 -13.19 7.58
C GLY A 122 1.44 -13.00 8.61
N THR A 123 1.77 -14.03 9.37
CA THR A 123 2.86 -14.02 10.36
C THR A 123 4.26 -13.87 9.74
N ASP A 124 4.39 -14.13 8.43
CA ASP A 124 5.66 -14.00 7.71
C ASP A 124 5.89 -12.58 7.15
N SER A 125 5.00 -11.63 7.47
CA SER A 125 5.16 -10.23 7.07
C SER A 125 6.39 -9.59 7.70
N VAL A 126 7.19 -8.88 6.92
CA VAL A 126 8.40 -8.21 7.39
C VAL A 126 8.12 -6.75 7.78
N VAL A 127 8.92 -6.21 8.67
CA VAL A 127 8.97 -4.77 8.98
C VAL A 127 9.99 -4.14 8.04
N PRO A 128 9.62 -3.12 7.25
CA PRO A 128 10.56 -2.44 6.36
C PRO A 128 11.73 -1.81 7.10
N LYS A 129 12.90 -1.86 6.47
CA LYS A 129 14.17 -1.39 7.08
C LYS A 129 14.25 0.13 7.10
N THR A 130 13.72 0.79 6.07
CA THR A 130 13.83 2.25 5.92
C THR A 130 12.52 2.94 6.32
N ILE A 131 12.61 4.24 6.62
CA ILE A 131 11.42 5.04 6.94
C ILE A 131 10.50 5.16 5.72
N GLU A 132 11.06 5.25 4.51
CA GLU A 132 10.34 5.27 3.26
C GLU A 132 9.51 3.98 3.09
N GLY A 133 10.14 2.82 3.30
CA GLY A 133 9.47 1.53 3.25
C GLY A 133 8.34 1.40 4.28
N LYS A 134 8.57 1.90 5.50
CA LYS A 134 7.54 1.95 6.55
C LYS A 134 6.35 2.81 6.13
N CYS A 135 6.57 3.98 5.54
CA CYS A 135 5.51 4.86 5.05
C CYS A 135 4.67 4.19 3.95
N VAL A 136 5.30 3.49 3.01
CA VAL A 136 4.60 2.80 1.91
C VAL A 136 3.82 1.60 2.43
N GLN A 137 4.42 0.75 3.26
CA GLN A 137 3.74 -0.41 3.85
C GLN A 137 2.53 0.01 4.71
N ASP A 138 2.69 1.04 5.53
CA ASP A 138 1.62 1.57 6.35
C ASP A 138 0.46 2.11 5.49
N ALA A 139 0.77 2.81 4.41
CA ALA A 139 -0.23 3.36 3.51
C ALA A 139 -1.02 2.26 2.78
N ASP A 140 -0.36 1.21 2.31
CA ASP A 140 -1.02 0.04 1.71
C ASP A 140 -1.94 -0.65 2.72
N ARG A 141 -1.45 -0.91 3.94
CA ARG A 141 -2.26 -1.49 5.02
C ARG A 141 -3.44 -0.61 5.40
N LEU A 142 -3.26 0.71 5.44
CA LEU A 142 -4.34 1.66 5.71
C LEU A 142 -5.44 1.63 4.63
N ASP A 143 -5.13 1.36 3.36
CA ASP A 143 -6.15 1.25 2.30
C ASP A 143 -7.08 0.04 2.50
N ALA A 144 -6.65 -0.94 3.30
CA ALA A 144 -7.48 -2.07 3.74
C ALA A 144 -8.32 -1.78 5.00
N LEU A 145 -8.25 -0.57 5.58
CA LEU A 145 -8.98 -0.18 6.79
C LEU A 145 -10.02 0.92 6.53
N GLY A 146 -10.98 1.02 7.44
CA GLY A 146 -12.04 2.03 7.39
C GLY A 146 -13.10 1.76 6.33
N ALA A 147 -13.81 2.79 5.90
CA ALA A 147 -14.92 2.68 4.95
C ALA A 147 -14.50 2.07 3.60
N ILE A 148 -13.34 2.46 3.09
CA ILE A 148 -12.79 1.89 1.84
C ILE A 148 -12.42 0.42 2.05
N GLY A 149 -11.79 0.07 3.17
CA GLY A 149 -11.44 -1.32 3.50
C GLY A 149 -12.68 -2.22 3.60
N ILE A 150 -13.76 -1.76 4.23
CA ILE A 150 -15.05 -2.46 4.27
C ILE A 150 -15.56 -2.73 2.85
N ALA A 151 -15.68 -1.67 2.04
CA ALA A 151 -16.19 -1.79 0.68
C ALA A 151 -15.35 -2.75 -0.16
N ARG A 152 -14.01 -2.66 -0.08
CA ARG A 152 -13.08 -3.57 -0.77
C ARG A 152 -13.24 -5.02 -0.31
N ALA A 153 -13.38 -5.27 0.99
CA ALA A 153 -13.55 -6.62 1.53
C ALA A 153 -14.82 -7.30 0.98
N PHE A 154 -15.97 -6.59 0.97
CA PHE A 154 -17.21 -7.13 0.44
C PHE A 154 -17.20 -7.27 -1.09
N ALA A 155 -16.64 -6.29 -1.82
CA ALA A 155 -16.48 -6.38 -3.27
C ALA A 155 -15.61 -7.58 -3.67
N TYR A 156 -14.46 -7.75 -3.01
CA TYR A 156 -13.57 -8.89 -3.23
C TYR A 156 -14.26 -10.21 -2.87
N GLY A 157 -14.91 -10.29 -1.71
CA GLY A 157 -15.63 -11.47 -1.27
C GLY A 157 -16.68 -11.90 -2.30
N GLY A 158 -17.53 -10.98 -2.75
CA GLY A 158 -18.56 -11.24 -3.74
C GLY A 158 -17.99 -11.71 -5.09
N SER A 159 -16.91 -11.07 -5.58
CA SER A 159 -16.25 -11.46 -6.84
C SER A 159 -15.55 -12.83 -6.78
N HIS A 160 -15.24 -13.33 -5.58
CA HIS A 160 -14.59 -14.63 -5.34
C HIS A 160 -15.52 -15.68 -4.76
N GLY A 161 -16.83 -15.46 -4.81
CA GLY A 161 -17.83 -16.44 -4.35
C GLY A 161 -17.84 -16.66 -2.83
N ARG A 162 -17.33 -15.72 -2.04
CA ARG A 162 -17.39 -15.78 -0.57
C ARG A 162 -18.76 -15.28 -0.11
N VAL A 163 -19.37 -16.00 0.83
CA VAL A 163 -20.55 -15.51 1.54
C VAL A 163 -20.17 -14.32 2.43
N MET A 164 -21.10 -13.40 2.62
CA MET A 164 -20.85 -12.25 3.50
C MET A 164 -20.58 -12.66 4.93
N HIS A 165 -21.46 -13.50 5.50
CA HIS A 165 -21.39 -14.00 6.85
C HIS A 165 -22.01 -15.42 6.93
N ASP A 166 -21.47 -16.22 7.81
CA ASP A 166 -22.00 -17.54 8.20
C ASP A 166 -21.63 -17.74 9.67
N PRO A 167 -22.61 -17.79 10.60
CA PRO A 167 -22.35 -17.88 12.04
C PRO A 167 -21.70 -19.22 12.43
N ASP A 168 -21.80 -20.25 11.60
CA ASP A 168 -21.20 -21.56 11.87
C ASP A 168 -19.72 -21.62 11.49
N ILE A 169 -19.25 -20.72 10.64
CA ILE A 169 -17.84 -20.63 10.24
C ILE A 169 -17.10 -19.64 11.15
N LYS A 170 -16.19 -20.17 11.98
CA LYS A 170 -15.41 -19.32 12.89
C LYS A 170 -14.15 -18.76 12.20
N PRO A 171 -13.73 -17.52 12.56
CA PRO A 171 -12.50 -16.94 12.01
C PRO A 171 -11.26 -17.75 12.46
N SER A 172 -10.28 -17.87 11.56
CA SER A 172 -8.98 -18.47 11.83
C SER A 172 -7.92 -17.40 11.97
N THR A 173 -7.10 -17.45 13.00
CA THR A 173 -6.05 -16.48 13.30
C THR A 173 -4.67 -17.13 13.30
N ASN A 174 -3.61 -16.32 13.30
CA ASN A 174 -2.20 -16.77 13.34
C ASN A 174 -1.76 -17.64 12.15
N MET A 175 -2.32 -17.41 10.97
CA MET A 175 -1.96 -18.09 9.74
C MET A 175 -0.62 -17.58 9.17
N ASN A 176 0.26 -18.52 8.76
CA ASN A 176 1.43 -18.20 7.96
C ASN A 176 1.05 -17.88 6.50
N ALA A 177 2.01 -17.45 5.66
CA ALA A 177 1.76 -17.04 4.29
C ALA A 177 1.06 -18.13 3.44
N THR A 178 1.43 -19.41 3.62
CA THR A 178 0.86 -20.51 2.85
C THR A 178 -0.57 -20.81 3.29
N GLU A 179 -0.82 -20.84 4.59
CA GLU A 179 -2.15 -21.03 5.17
C GLU A 179 -3.08 -19.90 4.78
N TYR A 180 -2.65 -18.65 4.93
CA TYR A 180 -3.42 -17.47 4.56
C TYR A 180 -3.83 -17.46 3.09
N ARG A 181 -2.93 -17.85 2.17
CA ARG A 181 -3.23 -17.88 0.72
C ARG A 181 -4.25 -18.94 0.33
N LYS A 182 -4.32 -20.06 1.07
CA LYS A 182 -5.24 -21.18 0.82
C LYS A 182 -6.54 -21.08 1.60
N HIS A 183 -6.58 -20.19 2.60
CA HIS A 183 -7.72 -20.08 3.50
C HIS A 183 -8.94 -19.49 2.80
N VAL A 184 -10.07 -20.17 2.93
CA VAL A 184 -11.37 -19.73 2.44
C VAL A 184 -12.29 -19.55 3.63
N SER A 185 -12.84 -18.35 3.80
CA SER A 185 -13.70 -18.00 4.91
C SER A 185 -14.76 -16.98 4.46
N THR A 186 -15.57 -16.47 5.38
CA THR A 186 -16.56 -15.44 5.08
C THR A 186 -15.90 -14.06 5.00
N THR A 187 -16.61 -13.10 4.39
CA THR A 187 -16.13 -11.71 4.36
C THR A 187 -16.06 -11.10 5.76
N VAL A 188 -17.04 -11.40 6.64
CA VAL A 188 -17.02 -10.94 8.04
C VAL A 188 -15.83 -11.53 8.81
N ASN A 189 -15.53 -12.82 8.63
CA ASN A 189 -14.37 -13.43 9.28
C ASN A 189 -13.06 -12.78 8.87
N HIS A 190 -12.93 -12.32 7.62
CA HIS A 190 -11.73 -11.62 7.14
C HIS A 190 -11.40 -10.37 7.96
N PHE A 191 -12.38 -9.72 8.58
CA PHE A 191 -12.12 -8.60 9.50
C PHE A 191 -11.27 -9.06 10.70
N TYR A 192 -11.57 -10.22 11.27
CA TYR A 192 -10.86 -10.78 12.42
C TYR A 192 -9.55 -11.46 12.01
N GLU A 193 -9.53 -12.10 10.84
CA GLU A 193 -8.41 -12.89 10.33
C GLU A 193 -7.26 -12.02 9.81
N LYS A 194 -7.56 -10.78 9.35
CA LYS A 194 -6.57 -9.86 8.80
C LYS A 194 -6.78 -8.41 9.23
N LEU A 195 -7.96 -7.84 8.95
CA LEU A 195 -8.09 -6.38 8.91
C LEU A 195 -7.82 -5.74 10.27
N PHE A 196 -8.35 -6.30 11.35
CA PHE A 196 -8.10 -5.81 12.71
C PHE A 196 -6.64 -6.02 13.17
N LEU A 197 -5.92 -6.98 12.59
CA LEU A 197 -4.51 -7.21 12.92
C LEU A 197 -3.60 -6.12 12.32
N LEU A 198 -4.07 -5.45 11.26
CA LEU A 198 -3.25 -4.46 10.55
C LEU A 198 -2.92 -3.23 11.40
N LYS A 199 -3.82 -2.81 12.30
CA LYS A 199 -3.57 -1.66 13.19
C LYS A 199 -2.31 -1.87 14.03
N ASP A 200 -2.18 -3.03 14.65
CA ASP A 200 -1.05 -3.33 15.54
C ASP A 200 0.25 -3.57 14.77
N SER A 201 0.15 -3.74 13.46
CA SER A 201 1.29 -3.88 12.55
C SER A 201 1.77 -2.58 11.90
N MET A 202 1.17 -1.42 12.25
CA MET A 202 1.62 -0.13 11.74
C MET A 202 2.99 0.25 12.29
N ASN A 203 3.86 0.75 11.43
CA ASN A 203 5.24 1.08 11.75
C ASN A 203 5.38 2.50 12.30
N THR A 204 4.71 3.48 11.66
CA THR A 204 4.87 4.91 11.96
C THR A 204 3.79 5.41 12.92
N ASP A 205 4.12 6.41 13.73
CA ASP A 205 3.15 6.98 14.68
C ASP A 205 2.03 7.74 13.97
N SER A 206 2.31 8.29 12.82
CA SER A 206 1.30 8.94 11.97
C SER A 206 0.27 7.92 11.47
N ALA A 207 0.72 6.76 11.00
CA ALA A 207 -0.16 5.70 10.53
C ALA A 207 -0.97 5.04 11.65
N LYS A 208 -0.38 4.83 12.84
CA LYS A 208 -1.07 4.27 14.00
C LYS A 208 -2.32 5.07 14.37
N LYS A 209 -2.22 6.42 14.39
CA LYS A 209 -3.35 7.32 14.69
C LYS A 209 -4.47 7.20 13.66
N ILE A 210 -4.11 7.05 12.38
CA ILE A 210 -5.09 6.87 11.30
C ILE A 210 -5.74 5.48 11.41
N ALA A 211 -4.94 4.44 11.66
CA ALA A 211 -5.39 3.06 11.77
C ALA A 211 -6.38 2.88 12.92
N GLU A 212 -6.09 3.46 14.09
CA GLU A 212 -7.01 3.43 15.25
C GLU A 212 -8.39 4.01 14.91
N LYS A 213 -8.42 5.17 14.26
CA LYS A 213 -9.68 5.79 13.83
C LYS A 213 -10.45 4.92 12.84
N ARG A 214 -9.73 4.32 11.85
CA ARG A 214 -10.34 3.46 10.84
C ARG A 214 -10.84 2.15 11.42
N GLU A 215 -10.10 1.54 12.34
CA GLU A 215 -10.50 0.32 13.05
C GLU A 215 -11.77 0.55 13.89
N ASN A 216 -11.84 1.64 14.64
CA ASN A 216 -13.01 1.98 15.44
C ASN A 216 -14.26 2.12 14.56
N TYR A 217 -14.14 2.75 13.39
CA TYR A 217 -15.23 2.80 12.42
C TYR A 217 -15.66 1.41 11.93
N MET A 218 -14.69 0.52 11.64
CA MET A 218 -14.98 -0.84 11.19
C MET A 218 -15.65 -1.68 12.28
N LYS A 219 -15.26 -1.51 13.54
CA LYS A 219 -15.92 -2.18 14.68
C LYS A 219 -17.38 -1.74 14.84
N ALA A 220 -17.65 -0.43 14.70
CA ALA A 220 -19.02 0.10 14.73
C ALA A 220 -19.85 -0.46 13.57
N TYR A 221 -19.29 -0.47 12.35
CA TYR A 221 -19.95 -1.07 11.19
C TYR A 221 -20.29 -2.55 11.39
N LEU A 222 -19.36 -3.36 11.90
CA LEU A 222 -19.64 -4.79 12.14
C LEU A 222 -20.67 -5.02 13.23
N SER A 223 -20.67 -4.18 14.27
CA SER A 223 -21.71 -4.25 15.31
C SER A 223 -23.10 -4.04 14.70
N GLU A 224 -23.26 -3.02 13.87
CA GLU A 224 -24.51 -2.75 13.17
C GLU A 224 -24.88 -3.87 12.19
N PHE A 225 -23.93 -4.29 11.35
CA PHE A 225 -24.11 -5.38 10.39
C PHE A 225 -24.63 -6.66 11.08
N LEU A 226 -24.04 -7.04 12.22
CA LEU A 226 -24.44 -8.26 12.94
C LEU A 226 -25.81 -8.10 13.62
N SER A 227 -26.15 -6.90 14.10
CA SER A 227 -27.48 -6.63 14.66
C SER A 227 -28.57 -6.72 13.58
N GLU A 228 -28.32 -6.14 12.41
CA GLU A 228 -29.21 -6.27 11.25
C GLU A 228 -29.34 -7.73 10.76
N TRP A 229 -28.22 -8.47 10.77
CA TRP A 229 -28.19 -9.88 10.38
C TRP A 229 -29.11 -10.75 11.25
N GLU A 230 -29.13 -10.49 12.55
CA GLU A 230 -30.02 -11.17 13.51
C GLU A 230 -31.45 -10.59 13.54
N GLY A 231 -31.74 -9.56 12.78
CA GLY A 231 -33.06 -8.90 12.78
C GLY A 231 -33.39 -8.16 14.06
N LEU A 232 -32.35 -7.66 14.78
CA LEU A 232 -32.53 -6.98 16.06
C LEU A 232 -32.82 -5.48 15.92
N LEU A 233 -32.77 -4.92 14.72
CA LEU A 233 -32.98 -3.51 14.37
C LEU A 233 -34.08 -3.34 13.36
#